data_fe7515a66840e97f181f388e86198766
#
_entry.id   fe7515a66840e97f181f388e86198766
#
_cell.length_a   1.000
_cell.length_b   1.000
_cell.length_c   1.000
_cell.angle_alpha   90.00
_cell.angle_beta   90.00
_cell.angle_gamma   90.00
#
_symmetry.space_group_name_H-M   'P 1'
#
loop_
_entity.id
_entity.type
_entity.pdbx_description
1 polymer ?
#
loop_
_entity_poly.entity_id
_entity_poly.type
_entity_poly.pdbx_seq_one_letter_code
_entity_poly.pdbx_strand_id
1 'polypeptide(L)'
;SSKLFELIDLLRNCGHVINYGQASGMIPSFEMSMLAQKSLTVSRPILFHYIEDREKYESISRGAFRILRNKAIDYPSIEMFPLKDAHKTHDILESRKGGGSLYLQPDF
;
A
#
# COMPACT_ATOMS: atom_id res chain seq x y z
N SER A 1 9.85 9.04 -6.62
CA SER A 1 10.34 9.95 -5.54
C SER A 1 9.82 11.38 -5.69
N SER A 2 9.56 11.86 -6.91
CA SER A 2 8.96 13.19 -7.15
C SER A 2 7.52 13.31 -6.65
N LYS A 3 6.78 12.19 -6.61
CA LYS A 3 5.35 12.18 -6.24
C LYS A 3 5.04 12.67 -4.83
N LEU A 4 5.96 12.56 -3.87
CA LEU A 4 5.72 13.08 -2.52
C LEU A 4 5.55 14.60 -2.54
N PHE A 5 6.40 15.31 -3.26
CA PHE A 5 6.33 16.78 -3.36
C PHE A 5 5.06 17.22 -4.06
N GLU A 6 4.68 16.55 -5.15
CA GLU A 6 3.42 16.80 -5.85
C GLU A 6 2.21 16.60 -4.92
N LEU A 7 2.23 15.55 -4.09
CA LEU A 7 1.17 15.29 -3.10
C LEU A 7 1.11 16.38 -2.02
N ILE A 8 2.25 16.87 -1.55
CA ILE A 8 2.31 17.97 -0.56
C ILE A 8 1.62 19.21 -1.10
N ASP A 9 1.86 19.54 -2.37
CA ASP A 9 1.25 20.71 -3.02
C ASP A 9 -0.27 20.61 -3.15
N LEU A 10 -0.80 19.40 -3.34
CA LEU A 10 -2.23 19.14 -3.46
C LEU A 10 -2.98 19.15 -2.12
N LEU A 11 -2.28 19.05 -1.00
CA LEU A 11 -2.92 19.01 0.31
C LEU A 11 -3.52 20.36 0.72
N ARG A 12 -4.67 20.30 1.36
CA ARG A 12 -5.22 21.43 2.11
C ARG A 12 -4.42 21.71 3.38
N ASN A 13 -4.65 22.86 4.00
CA ASN A 13 -4.09 23.15 5.31
C ASN A 13 -4.42 22.05 6.33
N CYS A 14 -3.48 21.73 7.20
CA CYS A 14 -3.55 20.65 8.18
C CYS A 14 -3.73 19.25 7.54
N GLY A 15 -3.36 19.09 6.27
CA GLY A 15 -3.41 17.81 5.56
C GLY A 15 -2.38 16.81 6.08
N HIS A 16 -2.62 15.53 5.81
CA HIS A 16 -1.74 14.45 6.24
C HIS A 16 -1.36 13.55 5.06
N VAL A 17 -0.06 13.39 4.81
CA VAL A 17 0.48 12.38 3.90
C VAL A 17 0.87 11.14 4.67
N ILE A 18 0.35 10.01 4.25
CA ILE A 18 0.71 8.72 4.80
C ILE A 18 1.51 7.95 3.74
N ASN A 19 2.80 7.77 3.97
CA ASN A 19 3.65 6.97 3.09
C ASN A 19 3.88 5.58 3.70
N TYR A 20 3.19 4.58 3.21
CA TYR A 20 3.28 3.20 3.70
C TYR A 20 4.16 2.28 2.84
N GLY A 21 4.73 2.77 1.73
CA GLY A 21 5.56 1.96 0.85
C GLY A 21 6.60 2.74 0.06
N GLN A 22 7.62 2.05 -0.42
CA GLN A 22 8.75 2.60 -1.18
C GLN A 22 9.09 1.74 -2.40
N ALA A 23 8.10 1.09 -3.01
CA ALA A 23 8.32 0.21 -4.16
C ALA A 23 8.98 0.92 -5.38
N SER A 24 8.85 2.25 -5.47
CA SER A 24 9.47 3.07 -6.53
C SER A 24 10.84 3.64 -6.13
N GLY A 25 11.39 3.23 -5.01
CA GLY A 25 12.64 3.75 -4.45
C GLY A 25 12.43 4.63 -3.21
N MET A 26 13.54 5.01 -2.59
CA MET A 26 13.52 5.82 -1.37
C MET A 26 13.00 7.23 -1.63
N ILE A 27 12.33 7.79 -0.63
CA ILE A 27 11.97 9.20 -0.62
C ILE A 27 13.26 9.99 -0.40
N PRO A 28 13.54 11.02 -1.22
CA PRO A 28 14.66 11.91 -0.97
C PRO A 28 14.45 12.69 0.34
N SER A 29 15.54 13.14 0.93
CA SER A 29 15.46 14.06 2.07
C SER A 29 14.71 15.34 1.67
N PHE A 30 13.91 15.88 2.59
CA PHE A 30 13.19 17.13 2.43
C PHE A 30 13.29 17.98 3.70
N GLU A 31 13.12 19.27 3.54
CA GLU A 31 13.18 20.18 4.68
C GLU A 31 11.85 20.21 5.46
N MET A 32 11.93 20.17 6.78
CA MET A 32 10.77 20.27 7.67
C MET A 32 9.98 21.56 7.42
N SER A 33 10.65 22.63 7.03
CA SER A 33 10.06 23.93 6.67
C SER A 33 8.98 23.85 5.60
N MET A 34 9.06 22.88 4.70
CA MET A 34 8.06 22.67 3.66
C MET A 34 6.68 22.31 4.24
N LEU A 35 6.65 21.64 5.39
CA LEU A 35 5.40 21.26 6.06
C LEU A 35 4.75 22.45 6.75
N ALA A 36 5.53 23.43 7.18
CA ALA A 36 5.06 24.60 7.93
C ALA A 36 4.11 25.49 7.11
N GLN A 37 4.26 25.51 5.78
CA GLN A 37 3.46 26.36 4.90
C GLN A 37 1.94 26.13 5.02
N LYS A 38 1.54 24.87 5.29
CA LYS A 38 0.15 24.45 5.41
C LYS A 38 -0.11 23.64 6.70
N SER A 39 0.79 23.68 7.67
CA SER A 39 0.72 22.87 8.92
C SER A 39 0.53 21.37 8.63
N LEU A 40 1.31 20.84 7.71
CA LEU A 40 1.16 19.46 7.22
C LEU A 40 1.77 18.44 8.17
N THR A 41 1.24 17.23 8.12
CA THR A 41 1.79 16.05 8.78
C THR A 41 2.24 15.03 7.75
N VAL A 42 3.40 14.44 7.97
CA VAL A 42 3.89 13.29 7.17
C VAL A 42 4.16 12.13 8.12
N SER A 43 3.65 10.97 7.80
CA SER A 43 3.91 9.74 8.57
C SER A 43 4.37 8.59 7.69
N ARG A 44 5.16 7.70 8.31
CA ARG A 44 5.69 6.47 7.67
C ARG A 44 5.34 5.27 8.54
N PRO A 45 4.06 4.80 8.48
CA PRO A 45 3.65 3.65 9.26
C PRO A 45 4.26 2.35 8.71
N ILE A 46 4.50 1.42 9.62
CA ILE A 46 4.87 0.04 9.32
C ILE A 46 3.85 -0.85 10.00
N LEU A 47 3.18 -1.71 9.23
CA LEU A 47 2.08 -2.55 9.69
C LEU A 47 2.45 -3.35 10.95
N PHE A 48 3.66 -3.89 11.01
CA PHE A 48 4.10 -4.74 12.11
C PHE A 48 4.01 -4.07 13.48
N HIS A 49 4.22 -2.75 13.59
CA HIS A 49 4.05 -2.03 14.84
C HIS A 49 2.58 -1.93 15.29
N TYR A 50 1.64 -1.98 14.35
CA TYR A 50 0.19 -1.93 14.64
C TYR A 50 -0.39 -3.29 15.02
N ILE A 51 0.26 -4.38 14.61
CA ILE A 51 -0.17 -5.77 14.86
C ILE A 51 0.80 -6.51 15.78
N GLU A 52 1.51 -5.78 16.63
CA GLU A 52 2.56 -6.27 17.50
C GLU A 52 2.09 -7.35 18.47
N ASP A 53 0.88 -7.19 19.00
CA ASP A 53 0.25 -8.18 19.88
C ASP A 53 -0.94 -8.87 19.21
N ARG A 54 -1.28 -10.03 19.73
CA ARG A 54 -2.35 -10.89 19.19
C ARG A 54 -3.72 -10.22 19.21
N GLU A 55 -4.02 -9.47 20.24
CA GLU A 55 -5.32 -8.81 20.40
C GLU A 55 -5.50 -7.69 19.35
N LYS A 56 -4.48 -6.86 19.17
CA LYS A 56 -4.46 -5.82 18.12
C LYS A 56 -4.56 -6.44 16.73
N TYR A 57 -3.78 -7.49 16.48
CA TYR A 57 -3.84 -8.21 15.21
C TYR A 57 -5.24 -8.71 14.89
N GLU A 58 -5.89 -9.38 15.84
CA GLU A 58 -7.26 -9.90 15.65
C GLU A 58 -8.29 -8.79 15.48
N SER A 59 -8.17 -7.70 16.24
CA SER A 59 -9.06 -6.54 16.13
C SER A 59 -9.01 -5.90 14.75
N ILE A 60 -7.80 -5.62 14.26
CA ILE A 60 -7.58 -5.03 12.93
C ILE A 60 -8.05 -5.98 11.83
N SER A 61 -7.73 -7.28 11.95
CA SER A 61 -8.16 -8.31 10.99
C SER A 61 -9.68 -8.42 10.92
N ARG A 62 -10.37 -8.45 12.05
CA ARG A 62 -11.85 -8.44 12.08
C ARG A 62 -12.42 -7.21 11.39
N GLY A 63 -11.81 -6.04 11.60
CA GLY A 63 -12.20 -4.80 10.92
C GLY A 63 -12.06 -4.91 9.40
N ALA A 64 -10.92 -5.38 8.92
CA ALA A 64 -10.64 -5.57 7.50
C ALA A 64 -11.62 -6.57 6.85
N PHE A 65 -11.81 -7.75 7.46
CA PHE A 65 -12.75 -8.75 6.95
C PHE A 65 -14.20 -8.26 6.95
N ARG A 66 -14.60 -7.43 7.91
CA ARG A 66 -15.94 -6.81 7.92
C ARG A 66 -16.13 -5.87 6.73
N ILE A 67 -15.14 -5.05 6.40
CA ILE A 67 -15.17 -4.16 5.23
C ILE A 67 -15.31 -4.97 3.95
N LEU A 68 -14.52 -6.03 3.78
CA LEU A 68 -14.58 -6.92 2.63
C LEU A 68 -15.93 -7.64 2.53
N ARG A 69 -16.45 -8.17 3.64
CA ARG A 69 -17.75 -8.87 3.68
C ARG A 69 -18.91 -7.97 3.31
N ASN A 70 -18.87 -6.70 3.72
CA ASN A 70 -19.90 -5.72 3.42
C ASN A 70 -19.76 -5.12 2.01
N LYS A 71 -18.82 -5.62 1.21
CA LYS A 71 -18.53 -5.12 -0.15
C LYS A 71 -18.31 -3.59 -0.20
N ALA A 72 -17.80 -3.01 0.87
CA ALA A 72 -17.44 -1.59 0.93
C ALA A 72 -16.21 -1.26 0.08
N ILE A 73 -15.47 -2.28 -0.34
CA ILE A 73 -14.33 -2.20 -1.24
C ILE A 73 -14.52 -3.29 -2.30
N ASP A 74 -14.34 -2.92 -3.57
CA ASP A 74 -14.31 -3.87 -4.66
C ASP A 74 -13.04 -4.73 -4.57
N TYR A 75 -13.21 -6.04 -4.78
CA TYR A 75 -12.06 -6.92 -4.89
C TYR A 75 -11.32 -6.66 -6.21
N PRO A 76 -10.00 -6.56 -6.20
CA PRO A 76 -9.24 -6.56 -7.42
C PRO A 76 -9.48 -7.87 -8.18
N SER A 77 -9.32 -7.83 -9.49
CA SER A 77 -9.36 -9.04 -10.31
C SER A 77 -8.31 -10.05 -9.83
N ILE A 78 -8.69 -11.31 -9.83
CA ILE A 78 -7.79 -12.42 -9.45
C ILE A 78 -7.49 -13.22 -10.71
N GLU A 79 -6.21 -13.36 -11.02
CA GLU A 79 -5.74 -14.24 -12.10
C GLU A 79 -4.94 -15.40 -11.49
N MET A 80 -5.30 -16.61 -11.93
CA MET A 80 -4.65 -17.85 -11.46
C MET A 80 -3.67 -18.36 -12.51
N PHE A 81 -2.48 -18.70 -12.08
CA PHE A 81 -1.43 -19.29 -12.93
C PHE A 81 -0.94 -20.60 -12.34
N PRO A 82 -0.60 -21.61 -13.14
CA PRO A 82 0.12 -22.78 -12.66
C PRO A 82 1.46 -22.38 -12.03
N LEU A 83 1.88 -23.06 -10.97
CA LEU A 83 3.15 -22.75 -10.29
C LEU A 83 4.36 -22.77 -11.24
N LYS A 84 4.38 -23.67 -12.24
CA LYS A 84 5.42 -23.73 -13.27
C LYS A 84 5.56 -22.45 -14.09
N ASP A 85 4.51 -21.61 -14.14
CA ASP A 85 4.47 -20.37 -14.88
C ASP A 85 4.80 -19.14 -13.99
N ALA A 86 5.40 -19.35 -12.82
CA ALA A 86 5.76 -18.28 -11.88
C ALA A 86 6.58 -17.16 -12.54
N HIS A 87 7.46 -17.48 -13.48
CA HIS A 87 8.24 -16.48 -14.22
C HIS A 87 7.34 -15.49 -14.97
N LYS A 88 6.23 -15.94 -15.56
CA LYS A 88 5.28 -15.05 -16.25
C LYS A 88 4.61 -14.07 -15.30
N THR A 89 4.27 -14.52 -14.09
CA THR A 89 3.66 -13.63 -13.07
C THR A 89 4.66 -12.58 -12.59
N HIS A 90 5.94 -12.92 -12.46
CA HIS A 90 7.00 -11.96 -12.14
C HIS A 90 7.12 -10.88 -13.23
N ASP A 91 7.15 -11.29 -14.51
CA ASP A 91 7.21 -10.36 -15.63
C ASP A 91 6.02 -9.39 -15.65
N ILE A 92 4.81 -9.90 -15.39
CA ILE A 92 3.59 -9.08 -15.31
C ILE A 92 3.70 -8.05 -14.17
N LEU A 93 4.10 -8.50 -12.96
CA LEU A 93 4.24 -7.61 -11.80
C LEU A 93 5.31 -6.54 -12.03
N GLU A 94 6.46 -6.90 -12.58
CA GLU A 94 7.57 -5.98 -12.84
C GLU A 94 7.21 -4.95 -13.93
N SER A 95 6.43 -5.36 -14.93
CA SER A 95 5.96 -4.47 -15.99
C SER A 95 5.02 -3.37 -15.50
N ARG A 96 4.41 -3.54 -14.31
CA ARG A 96 3.39 -2.64 -13.72
C ARG A 96 2.17 -2.38 -14.63
N LYS A 97 1.97 -3.22 -15.63
CA LYS A 97 0.84 -3.13 -16.57
C LYS A 97 -0.35 -3.99 -16.14
N GLY A 98 -0.13 -4.93 -15.21
CA GLY A 98 -1.19 -5.77 -14.66
C GLY A 98 -1.98 -5.04 -13.58
N GLY A 99 -3.29 -5.22 -13.59
CA GLY A 99 -4.18 -4.80 -12.50
C GLY A 99 -4.72 -6.04 -11.79
N GLY A 100 -4.70 -6.02 -10.44
CA GLY A 100 -5.25 -7.12 -9.66
C GLY A 100 -4.21 -7.99 -8.98
N SER A 101 -4.67 -9.13 -8.47
CA SER A 101 -3.83 -10.07 -7.71
C SER A 101 -3.53 -11.31 -8.54
N LEU A 102 -2.25 -11.68 -8.64
CA LEU A 102 -1.79 -12.88 -9.33
C LEU A 102 -1.55 -13.99 -8.31
N TYR A 103 -2.12 -15.17 -8.55
CA TYR A 103 -1.99 -16.33 -7.70
C TYR A 103 -1.33 -17.47 -8.45
N LEU A 104 -0.43 -18.16 -7.77
CA LEU A 104 0.18 -19.39 -8.26
C LEU A 104 -0.51 -20.59 -7.63
N GLN A 105 -0.99 -21.49 -8.45
CA GLN A 105 -1.62 -22.74 -8.02
C GLN A 105 -0.64 -23.90 -8.21
N PRO A 106 -0.23 -24.55 -7.12
CA PRO A 106 0.54 -25.78 -7.22
C PRO A 106 -0.28 -26.90 -7.85
N ASP A 107 0.36 -27.72 -8.67
CA ASP A 107 -0.21 -28.99 -9.13
C ASP A 107 -0.04 -30.01 -8.00
N PHE A 108 -1.11 -30.47 -7.42
CA PHE A 108 -1.12 -31.57 -6.45
C PHE A 108 -1.55 -32.87 -7.11
#